data_cebc2fdc46ecf5526e0089be4aec715e
#
_entry.id   cebc2fdc46ecf5526e0089be4aec715e
#
_cell.length_a   1.000
_cell.length_b   1.000
_cell.length_c   1.000
_cell.angle_alpha   90.00
_cell.angle_beta   90.00
_cell.angle_gamma   90.00
#
_symmetry.space_group_name_H-M   'P 1'
#
loop_
_entity.id
_entity.type
_entity.pdbx_description
1 polymer ?
#
loop_
_entity_poly.entity_id
_entity_poly.type
_entity_poly.pdbx_seq_one_letter_code
_entity_poly.pdbx_strand_id
1 'polypeptide(L)'
;MKQITGGVTAAKGFQAASTAAGIKYKDRKDMAMIYSEVPCKAAGTFTTNIVKAAPVKWDHNVVYNSKAAQAVVINAGIANACTGEEGMGYCKQTAEKVEKVLGIAADEVLVASTGVIGMQLPIDRICNGIDAMVPQLKGDTESGTEASKAIMTTDTKNKEVAVTIELGGKTVTIGGMCKGSGMIHPNMCTMLSFVTTDAAISKELLQEALSADVQDTYNMISVDGDTSTNDTCPLLANGLAENPEITEKNADYEEFCKALNFVNETLAKKMAGDGEGATALFEVKIIGAESKEQAKVLSKSVITSSLTKAAIYGHDANWGRILCAMGYSGATFDPEKVDLFFESAAGKMQIIKNGVAVDYSEEEATRILSEPAVTAIADVKMGNASATAWGCDLTYDYVKINADYRS
;
A
#
# COMPACT_ATOMS: atom_id res chain seq x y z
N MET A 1 -1.83 -18.85 -10.88
CA MET A 1 -1.04 -18.00 -9.98
C MET A 1 -0.45 -18.82 -8.84
N LYS A 2 0.82 -18.58 -8.47
CA LYS A 2 1.53 -19.23 -7.35
C LYS A 2 2.30 -18.17 -6.57
N GLN A 3 2.09 -18.09 -5.26
CA GLN A 3 2.89 -17.23 -4.39
C GLN A 3 4.30 -17.81 -4.22
N ILE A 4 5.30 -16.94 -4.23
CA ILE A 4 6.71 -17.25 -4.04
C ILE A 4 7.34 -16.35 -2.97
N THR A 5 8.51 -16.70 -2.48
CA THR A 5 9.27 -15.86 -1.55
C THR A 5 9.91 -14.68 -2.29
N GLY A 6 9.89 -13.50 -1.66
CA GLY A 6 10.52 -12.28 -2.18
C GLY A 6 9.56 -11.11 -2.31
N GLY A 7 10.06 -10.05 -2.88
CA GLY A 7 9.37 -8.78 -3.13
C GLY A 7 9.83 -8.20 -4.46
N VAL A 8 10.31 -6.96 -4.47
CA VAL A 8 10.68 -6.21 -5.69
C VAL A 8 11.81 -6.81 -6.52
N THR A 9 12.63 -7.69 -5.96
CA THR A 9 13.71 -8.40 -6.67
C THR A 9 13.28 -9.76 -7.22
N ALA A 10 12.03 -10.18 -7.00
CA ALA A 10 11.56 -11.48 -7.48
C ALA A 10 11.39 -11.53 -9.01
N ALA A 11 11.01 -10.42 -9.63
CA ALA A 11 10.88 -10.31 -11.09
C ALA A 11 12.28 -10.24 -11.74
N LYS A 12 12.44 -10.92 -12.85
CA LYS A 12 13.72 -11.03 -13.57
C LYS A 12 14.27 -9.64 -13.94
N GLY A 13 15.60 -9.45 -13.71
CA GLY A 13 16.31 -8.22 -14.05
C GLY A 13 16.10 -7.06 -13.08
N PHE A 14 15.37 -7.24 -11.98
CA PHE A 14 15.31 -6.27 -10.90
C PHE A 14 16.31 -6.57 -9.80
N GLN A 15 16.98 -5.53 -9.36
CA GLN A 15 17.98 -5.54 -8.30
C GLN A 15 17.58 -4.53 -7.22
N ALA A 16 18.04 -4.74 -6.00
CA ALA A 16 17.87 -3.79 -4.91
C ALA A 16 19.15 -3.68 -4.06
N ALA A 17 19.27 -2.56 -3.40
CA ALA A 17 20.30 -2.32 -2.39
C ALA A 17 19.74 -1.40 -1.29
N SER A 18 20.38 -1.40 -0.12
CA SER A 18 20.01 -0.53 0.99
C SER A 18 21.21 -0.14 1.83
N THR A 19 21.19 1.06 2.40
CA THR A 19 22.30 1.56 3.21
C THR A 19 21.82 2.42 4.37
N ALA A 20 22.66 2.59 5.39
CA ALA A 20 22.52 3.54 6.46
C ALA A 20 23.20 4.87 6.04
N ALA A 21 22.44 5.76 5.41
CA ALA A 21 22.95 7.06 4.98
C ALA A 21 22.92 8.11 6.11
N GLY A 22 22.21 7.81 7.21
CA GLY A 22 22.08 8.70 8.35
C GLY A 22 21.20 9.93 8.07
N ILE A 23 20.12 9.75 7.29
CA ILE A 23 19.20 10.83 6.93
C ILE A 23 18.60 11.47 8.17
N LYS A 24 17.99 10.67 9.03
CA LYS A 24 17.51 11.05 10.37
C LYS A 24 18.01 10.05 11.43
N TYR A 25 18.07 8.76 11.07
CA TYR A 25 18.41 7.68 11.98
C TYR A 25 19.94 7.43 12.02
N LYS A 26 20.49 7.02 13.18
CA LYS A 26 21.94 6.79 13.32
C LYS A 26 22.33 5.33 13.13
N ASP A 27 21.49 4.38 13.54
CA ASP A 27 21.90 2.98 13.71
C ASP A 27 21.04 2.00 12.88
N ARG A 28 20.41 2.48 11.79
CA ARG A 28 19.60 1.64 10.89
C ARG A 28 19.77 2.08 9.45
N LYS A 29 19.48 1.17 8.53
CA LYS A 29 19.36 1.51 7.12
C LYS A 29 18.15 2.43 6.92
N ASP A 30 18.31 3.49 6.15
CA ASP A 30 17.32 4.54 5.90
C ASP A 30 17.28 5.01 4.44
N MET A 31 18.02 4.32 3.57
CA MET A 31 17.92 4.44 2.12
C MET A 31 17.82 3.08 1.46
N ALA A 32 17.03 3.02 0.39
CA ALA A 32 16.92 1.89 -0.53
C ALA A 32 16.97 2.36 -1.98
N MET A 33 17.42 1.47 -2.87
CA MET A 33 17.38 1.64 -4.30
C MET A 33 16.79 0.37 -4.94
N ILE A 34 15.90 0.56 -5.90
CA ILE A 34 15.44 -0.47 -6.83
C ILE A 34 16.00 -0.09 -8.20
N TYR A 35 16.54 -1.04 -8.91
CA TYR A 35 17.13 -0.86 -10.23
C TYR A 35 16.70 -1.98 -11.17
N SER A 36 16.39 -1.65 -12.40
CA SER A 36 16.19 -2.62 -13.48
C SER A 36 17.36 -2.63 -14.44
N GLU A 37 17.81 -3.80 -14.83
CA GLU A 37 18.91 -3.98 -15.82
C GLU A 37 18.59 -3.40 -17.20
N VAL A 38 17.29 -3.22 -17.50
CA VAL A 38 16.79 -2.63 -18.75
C VAL A 38 15.72 -1.59 -18.45
N PRO A 39 15.49 -0.62 -19.37
CA PRO A 39 14.42 0.38 -19.20
C PRO A 39 13.04 -0.29 -19.04
N CYS A 40 12.23 0.24 -18.11
CA CYS A 40 10.89 -0.25 -17.82
C CYS A 40 9.82 0.68 -18.41
N LYS A 41 8.71 0.10 -18.86
CA LYS A 41 7.45 0.84 -18.92
C LYS A 41 6.99 1.10 -17.49
N ALA A 42 6.59 2.33 -17.19
CA ALA A 42 6.16 2.74 -15.88
C ALA A 42 4.70 3.17 -15.86
N ALA A 43 3.96 2.69 -14.87
CA ALA A 43 2.68 3.20 -14.44
C ALA A 43 2.82 3.76 -13.02
N GLY A 44 1.91 4.64 -12.61
CA GLY A 44 1.96 5.20 -11.26
C GLY A 44 0.63 5.79 -10.82
N THR A 45 0.36 5.68 -9.52
CA THR A 45 -0.72 6.39 -8.84
C THR A 45 -0.12 7.20 -7.69
N PHE A 46 -0.71 8.36 -7.42
CA PHE A 46 -0.14 9.37 -6.54
C PHE A 46 -1.20 9.99 -5.66
N THR A 47 -0.78 10.53 -4.50
CA THR A 47 -1.70 11.20 -3.58
C THR A 47 -2.54 12.29 -4.25
N THR A 48 -3.81 12.35 -3.90
CA THR A 48 -4.70 13.47 -4.27
C THR A 48 -4.64 14.63 -3.27
N ASN A 49 -3.88 14.50 -2.16
CA ASN A 49 -3.67 15.60 -1.23
C ASN A 49 -3.15 16.82 -1.99
N ILE A 50 -3.74 17.99 -1.71
CA ILE A 50 -3.34 19.26 -2.35
C ILE A 50 -1.90 19.63 -1.95
N VAL A 51 -1.51 19.29 -0.71
CA VAL A 51 -0.16 19.48 -0.19
C VAL A 51 0.71 18.31 -0.66
N LYS A 52 1.14 18.33 -1.93
CA LYS A 52 1.98 17.28 -2.51
C LYS A 52 3.46 17.52 -2.23
N ALA A 53 4.14 16.49 -1.75
CA ALA A 53 5.59 16.48 -1.61
C ALA A 53 6.31 16.66 -2.97
N ALA A 54 7.53 17.14 -2.95
CA ALA A 54 8.33 17.30 -4.16
C ALA A 54 8.56 15.98 -4.92
N PRO A 55 8.87 14.83 -4.27
CA PRO A 55 8.99 13.54 -4.93
C PRO A 55 7.74 13.14 -5.71
N VAL A 56 6.55 13.38 -5.16
CA VAL A 56 5.28 13.06 -5.85
C VAL A 56 5.15 13.81 -7.19
N LYS A 57 5.52 15.09 -7.19
CA LYS A 57 5.49 15.92 -8.42
C LYS A 57 6.55 15.47 -9.42
N TRP A 58 7.74 15.11 -8.93
CA TRP A 58 8.82 14.56 -9.72
C TRP A 58 8.43 13.26 -10.39
N ASP A 59 7.98 12.29 -9.61
CA ASP A 59 7.62 10.96 -10.06
C ASP A 59 6.44 10.97 -11.03
N HIS A 60 5.45 11.83 -10.78
CA HIS A 60 4.34 12.05 -11.72
C HIS A 60 4.89 12.49 -13.10
N ASN A 61 5.86 13.40 -13.12
CA ASN A 61 6.48 13.82 -14.39
C ASN A 61 7.23 12.66 -15.07
N VAL A 62 8.02 11.88 -14.32
CA VAL A 62 8.75 10.73 -14.87
C VAL A 62 7.77 9.70 -15.45
N VAL A 63 6.76 9.28 -14.70
CA VAL A 63 5.80 8.25 -15.14
C VAL A 63 5.05 8.66 -16.40
N TYR A 64 4.57 9.91 -16.47
CA TYR A 64 3.69 10.33 -17.57
C TYR A 64 4.41 10.94 -18.77
N ASN A 65 5.58 11.54 -18.57
CA ASN A 65 6.26 12.30 -19.63
C ASN A 65 7.57 11.67 -20.09
N SER A 66 8.22 10.80 -19.30
CA SER A 66 9.45 10.13 -19.73
C SER A 66 9.16 8.87 -20.53
N LYS A 67 10.13 8.43 -21.32
CA LYS A 67 10.02 7.24 -22.18
C LYS A 67 10.02 5.95 -21.37
N ALA A 68 10.78 5.94 -20.26
CA ALA A 68 10.97 4.79 -19.39
C ALA A 68 11.21 5.26 -17.95
N ALA A 69 11.21 4.31 -17.01
CA ALA A 69 11.82 4.46 -15.70
C ALA A 69 12.73 3.25 -15.46
N GLN A 70 13.89 3.45 -14.82
CA GLN A 70 14.85 2.36 -14.65
C GLN A 70 15.39 2.23 -13.22
N ALA A 71 15.26 3.28 -12.41
CA ALA A 71 15.65 3.25 -11.00
C ALA A 71 14.64 3.96 -10.10
N VAL A 72 14.58 3.55 -8.85
CA VAL A 72 13.84 4.23 -7.77
C VAL A 72 14.79 4.42 -6.59
N VAL A 73 14.98 5.67 -6.15
CA VAL A 73 15.74 5.98 -4.92
C VAL A 73 14.75 6.37 -3.83
N ILE A 74 14.84 5.72 -2.68
CA ILE A 74 13.90 5.88 -1.58
C ILE A 74 14.68 6.28 -0.32
N ASN A 75 14.19 7.29 0.41
CA ASN A 75 14.72 7.61 1.73
C ASN A 75 13.63 7.62 2.80
N ALA A 76 13.98 7.15 4.01
CA ALA A 76 13.16 7.20 5.21
C ALA A 76 13.70 8.24 6.21
N GLY A 77 12.80 8.88 6.95
CA GLY A 77 13.10 9.84 8.03
C GLY A 77 12.75 11.28 7.72
N ILE A 78 12.87 11.74 6.47
CA ILE A 78 12.48 13.08 6.02
C ILE A 78 11.66 12.97 4.76
N ALA A 79 10.47 13.60 4.77
CA ALA A 79 9.46 13.45 3.72
C ALA A 79 9.71 14.28 2.46
N ASN A 80 10.61 15.27 2.48
CA ASN A 80 10.77 16.25 1.41
C ASN A 80 9.43 16.88 0.97
N ALA A 81 8.59 17.18 1.96
CA ALA A 81 7.29 17.82 1.81
C ALA A 81 7.31 19.20 2.49
N CYS A 82 6.65 20.20 1.89
CA CYS A 82 6.67 21.58 2.36
C CYS A 82 8.09 22.16 2.42
N THR A 83 8.93 21.81 1.46
CA THR A 83 10.36 22.21 1.36
C THR A 83 10.62 23.29 0.31
N GLY A 84 9.55 23.86 -0.27
CA GLY A 84 9.66 24.93 -1.26
C GLY A 84 10.30 24.48 -2.58
N GLU A 85 10.97 25.41 -3.26
CA GLU A 85 11.68 25.14 -4.51
C GLU A 85 12.88 24.21 -4.32
N GLU A 86 13.53 24.25 -3.16
CA GLU A 86 14.66 23.40 -2.83
C GLU A 86 14.28 21.92 -2.89
N GLY A 87 13.04 21.57 -2.49
CA GLY A 87 12.55 20.21 -2.54
C GLY A 87 12.60 19.56 -3.91
N MET A 88 12.23 20.30 -4.96
CA MET A 88 12.37 19.85 -6.36
C MET A 88 13.84 19.78 -6.78
N GLY A 89 14.66 20.72 -6.30
CA GLY A 89 16.12 20.70 -6.49
C GLY A 89 16.74 19.41 -5.91
N TYR A 90 16.28 18.94 -4.76
CA TYR A 90 16.76 17.69 -4.17
C TYR A 90 16.37 16.46 -5.00
N CYS A 91 15.15 16.41 -5.56
CA CYS A 91 14.76 15.32 -6.47
C CYS A 91 15.66 15.31 -7.71
N LYS A 92 15.90 16.47 -8.32
CA LYS A 92 16.78 16.62 -9.48
C LYS A 92 18.22 16.16 -9.17
N GLN A 93 18.81 16.65 -8.07
CA GLN A 93 20.18 16.28 -7.66
C GLN A 93 20.29 14.78 -7.38
N THR A 94 19.27 14.16 -6.78
CA THR A 94 19.19 12.71 -6.56
C THR A 94 19.21 11.96 -7.88
N ALA A 95 18.39 12.36 -8.85
CA ALA A 95 18.30 11.75 -10.16
C ALA A 95 19.60 11.94 -10.99
N GLU A 96 20.17 13.14 -11.00
CA GLU A 96 21.46 13.44 -11.66
C GLU A 96 22.61 12.64 -11.04
N LYS A 97 22.56 12.38 -9.72
CA LYS A 97 23.55 11.51 -9.07
C LYS A 97 23.44 10.07 -9.55
N VAL A 98 22.21 9.53 -9.69
CA VAL A 98 21.99 8.20 -10.25
C VAL A 98 22.44 8.13 -11.71
N GLU A 99 22.09 9.12 -12.53
CA GLU A 99 22.58 9.24 -13.92
C GLU A 99 24.09 9.11 -13.99
N LYS A 100 24.81 9.85 -13.15
CA LYS A 100 26.27 9.86 -13.13
C LYS A 100 26.88 8.49 -12.78
N VAL A 101 26.24 7.70 -11.90
CA VAL A 101 26.85 6.46 -11.39
C VAL A 101 26.31 5.19 -12.08
N LEU A 102 25.10 5.21 -12.64
CA LEU A 102 24.50 4.08 -13.35
C LEU A 102 24.44 4.29 -14.87
N GLY A 103 24.62 5.50 -15.37
CA GLY A 103 24.59 5.81 -16.80
C GLY A 103 23.18 5.79 -17.41
N ILE A 104 22.14 5.87 -16.58
CA ILE A 104 20.74 5.99 -17.00
C ILE A 104 20.34 7.49 -16.98
N ALA A 105 19.37 7.90 -17.80
CA ALA A 105 18.98 9.30 -17.84
C ALA A 105 18.30 9.75 -16.53
N ALA A 106 18.56 11.00 -16.09
CA ALA A 106 17.98 11.53 -14.84
C ALA A 106 16.44 11.53 -14.85
N ASP A 107 15.81 11.71 -16.02
CA ASP A 107 14.36 11.66 -16.20
C ASP A 107 13.77 10.22 -16.27
N GLU A 108 14.61 9.21 -16.08
CA GLU A 108 14.21 7.80 -15.89
C GLU A 108 14.36 7.35 -14.43
N VAL A 109 14.66 8.27 -13.50
CA VAL A 109 14.84 8.00 -12.08
C VAL A 109 13.65 8.50 -11.27
N LEU A 110 12.98 7.59 -10.57
CA LEU A 110 11.95 7.90 -9.58
C LEU A 110 12.61 8.18 -8.23
N VAL A 111 12.00 9.08 -7.45
CA VAL A 111 12.53 9.51 -6.14
C VAL A 111 11.38 9.50 -5.12
N ALA A 112 11.49 8.71 -4.07
CA ALA A 112 10.47 8.63 -3.02
C ALA A 112 11.05 8.98 -1.65
N SER A 113 10.29 9.71 -0.86
CA SER A 113 10.69 10.14 0.49
C SER A 113 9.56 9.90 1.48
N THR A 114 9.90 9.57 2.73
CA THR A 114 8.92 9.41 3.81
C THR A 114 9.52 9.85 5.15
N GLY A 115 8.70 10.35 6.06
CA GLY A 115 9.12 10.78 7.40
C GLY A 115 8.60 12.16 7.77
N VAL A 116 9.41 12.97 8.45
CA VAL A 116 9.02 14.28 8.96
C VAL A 116 8.80 15.29 7.83
N ILE A 117 7.68 16.01 7.89
CA ILE A 117 7.31 17.11 6.98
C ILE A 117 7.97 18.42 7.43
N GLY A 118 8.39 19.26 6.48
CA GLY A 118 8.94 20.62 6.72
C GLY A 118 10.42 20.64 7.05
N MET A 119 11.11 19.50 7.05
CA MET A 119 12.58 19.45 7.18
C MET A 119 13.23 19.40 5.80
N GLN A 120 14.33 20.15 5.65
CA GLN A 120 15.16 20.11 4.44
C GLN A 120 15.92 18.79 4.36
N LEU A 121 16.01 18.24 3.15
CA LEU A 121 16.66 16.95 2.92
C LEU A 121 18.19 17.12 2.92
N PRO A 122 18.95 16.32 3.67
CA PRO A 122 20.42 16.38 3.65
C PRO A 122 20.95 15.73 2.37
N ILE A 123 20.92 16.49 1.26
CA ILE A 123 21.19 15.95 -0.08
C ILE A 123 22.56 15.30 -0.22
N ASP A 124 23.59 15.80 0.48
CA ASP A 124 24.92 15.19 0.46
C ASP A 124 24.87 13.73 1.01
N ARG A 125 24.05 13.48 2.03
CA ARG A 125 23.86 12.14 2.60
C ARG A 125 23.13 11.24 1.60
N ILE A 126 22.15 11.77 0.88
CA ILE A 126 21.46 11.04 -0.20
C ILE A 126 22.45 10.66 -1.29
N CYS A 127 23.27 11.59 -1.77
CA CYS A 127 24.25 11.33 -2.81
C CYS A 127 25.30 10.29 -2.37
N ASN A 128 25.81 10.40 -1.15
CA ASN A 128 26.73 9.43 -0.57
C ASN A 128 26.07 8.04 -0.39
N GLY A 129 24.79 8.01 -0.01
CA GLY A 129 24.01 6.78 0.07
C GLY A 129 23.86 6.09 -1.29
N ILE A 130 23.65 6.83 -2.36
CA ILE A 130 23.63 6.30 -3.74
C ILE A 130 24.99 5.68 -4.10
N ASP A 131 26.11 6.37 -3.84
CA ASP A 131 27.45 5.83 -4.08
C ASP A 131 27.68 4.52 -3.31
N ALA A 132 27.17 4.42 -2.09
CA ALA A 132 27.31 3.22 -1.27
C ALA A 132 26.40 2.08 -1.77
N MET A 133 25.21 2.36 -2.30
CA MET A 133 24.24 1.34 -2.73
C MET A 133 24.57 0.72 -4.09
N VAL A 134 25.05 1.53 -5.06
CA VAL A 134 25.27 1.06 -6.44
C VAL A 134 26.15 -0.19 -6.52
N PRO A 135 27.32 -0.28 -5.84
CA PRO A 135 28.14 -1.50 -5.88
C PRO A 135 27.50 -2.70 -5.13
N GLN A 136 26.41 -2.49 -4.40
CA GLN A 136 25.71 -3.52 -3.63
C GLN A 136 24.42 -4.00 -4.30
N LEU A 137 24.05 -3.46 -5.47
CA LEU A 137 22.86 -3.87 -6.21
C LEU A 137 22.92 -5.37 -6.55
N LYS A 138 21.87 -6.11 -6.13
CA LYS A 138 21.73 -7.55 -6.37
C LYS A 138 20.27 -7.92 -6.60
N GLY A 139 20.05 -8.95 -7.43
CA GLY A 139 18.72 -9.51 -7.72
C GLY A 139 18.30 -10.64 -6.78
N ASP A 140 18.93 -10.80 -5.61
CA ASP A 140 18.56 -11.83 -4.65
C ASP A 140 17.43 -11.37 -3.71
N THR A 141 16.76 -12.34 -3.08
CA THR A 141 15.66 -12.10 -2.16
C THR A 141 16.10 -11.28 -0.93
N GLU A 142 17.32 -11.52 -0.43
CA GLU A 142 17.83 -10.82 0.75
C GLU A 142 17.96 -9.31 0.50
N SER A 143 18.48 -8.92 -0.66
CA SER A 143 18.61 -7.51 -1.05
C SER A 143 17.24 -6.81 -1.17
N GLY A 144 16.23 -7.50 -1.71
CA GLY A 144 14.85 -7.01 -1.73
C GLY A 144 14.26 -6.83 -0.33
N THR A 145 14.43 -7.83 0.52
CA THR A 145 13.97 -7.81 1.92
C THR A 145 14.64 -6.69 2.72
N GLU A 146 15.95 -6.49 2.55
CA GLU A 146 16.68 -5.41 3.22
C GLU A 146 16.24 -4.02 2.70
N ALA A 147 15.93 -3.90 1.42
CA ALA A 147 15.34 -2.67 0.87
C ALA A 147 13.97 -2.39 1.50
N SER A 148 13.11 -3.41 1.65
CA SER A 148 11.80 -3.25 2.29
C SER A 148 11.89 -2.83 3.76
N LYS A 149 12.93 -3.25 4.49
CA LYS A 149 13.20 -2.82 5.86
C LYS A 149 13.73 -1.38 5.92
N ALA A 150 14.57 -0.98 4.96
CA ALA A 150 15.21 0.34 4.96
C ALA A 150 14.21 1.50 4.73
N ILE A 151 13.06 1.24 4.11
CA ILE A 151 12.03 2.26 3.85
C ILE A 151 11.03 2.43 4.99
N MET A 152 11.08 1.60 6.03
CA MET A 152 10.20 1.67 7.20
C MET A 152 10.44 2.95 8.00
N THR A 153 9.38 3.44 8.66
CA THR A 153 9.45 4.55 9.64
C THR A 153 8.98 4.07 11.01
N THR A 154 7.70 4.09 11.24
CA THR A 154 7.02 3.59 12.44
C THR A 154 6.51 2.16 12.29
N ASP A 155 6.66 1.59 11.09
CA ASP A 155 6.33 0.19 10.81
C ASP A 155 7.04 -0.77 11.75
N THR A 156 6.35 -1.82 12.20
CA THR A 156 6.95 -2.86 13.07
C THR A 156 7.43 -4.07 12.26
N LYS A 157 6.92 -4.24 11.04
CA LYS A 157 7.24 -5.35 10.13
C LYS A 157 7.47 -4.85 8.72
N ASN A 158 8.46 -5.40 8.03
CA ASN A 158 8.61 -5.17 6.59
C ASN A 158 7.48 -5.88 5.82
N LYS A 159 7.11 -5.30 4.69
CA LYS A 159 5.96 -5.73 3.89
C LYS A 159 6.41 -6.00 2.47
N GLU A 160 6.43 -7.25 2.07
CA GLU A 160 6.77 -7.71 0.73
C GLU A 160 5.93 -8.93 0.33
N VAL A 161 5.76 -9.15 -0.97
CA VAL A 161 5.08 -10.30 -1.56
C VAL A 161 5.49 -10.46 -3.00
N ALA A 162 5.50 -11.69 -3.51
CA ALA A 162 5.69 -11.98 -4.92
C ALA A 162 4.86 -13.19 -5.36
N VAL A 163 4.47 -13.17 -6.65
CA VAL A 163 3.72 -14.26 -7.29
C VAL A 163 4.27 -14.54 -8.69
N THR A 164 4.06 -15.75 -9.15
CA THR A 164 4.25 -16.14 -10.55
C THR A 164 2.93 -16.53 -11.19
N ILE A 165 2.79 -16.22 -12.47
CA ILE A 165 1.68 -16.58 -13.35
C ILE A 165 2.23 -17.04 -14.71
N GLU A 166 1.37 -17.70 -15.50
CA GLU A 166 1.72 -18.09 -16.87
C GLU A 166 0.97 -17.17 -17.85
N LEU A 167 1.72 -16.47 -18.71
CA LEU A 167 1.18 -15.60 -19.76
C LEU A 167 1.80 -15.98 -21.10
N GLY A 168 0.97 -16.33 -22.07
CA GLY A 168 1.44 -16.73 -23.40
C GLY A 168 2.47 -17.88 -23.38
N GLY A 169 2.37 -18.80 -22.42
CA GLY A 169 3.31 -19.92 -22.24
C GLY A 169 4.66 -19.55 -21.61
N LYS A 170 4.77 -18.37 -21.01
CA LYS A 170 5.94 -17.89 -20.25
C LYS A 170 5.58 -17.64 -18.80
N THR A 171 6.49 -17.99 -17.89
CA THR A 171 6.33 -17.65 -16.48
C THR A 171 6.67 -16.17 -16.29
N VAL A 172 5.72 -15.41 -15.76
CA VAL A 172 5.82 -14.00 -15.44
C VAL A 172 5.77 -13.83 -13.93
N THR A 173 6.60 -12.95 -13.40
CA THR A 173 6.65 -12.65 -11.96
C THR A 173 6.16 -11.23 -11.70
N ILE A 174 5.35 -11.06 -10.64
CA ILE A 174 5.00 -9.77 -10.06
C ILE A 174 5.44 -9.78 -8.62
N GLY A 175 6.23 -8.81 -8.20
CA GLY A 175 6.67 -8.64 -6.82
C GLY A 175 6.50 -7.22 -6.34
N GLY A 176 6.33 -7.04 -5.04
CA GLY A 176 6.18 -5.72 -4.47
C GLY A 176 6.67 -5.62 -3.04
N MET A 177 6.97 -4.40 -2.63
CA MET A 177 7.21 -4.01 -1.25
C MET A 177 6.48 -2.72 -0.92
N CYS A 178 6.12 -2.52 0.33
CA CYS A 178 5.51 -1.27 0.78
C CYS A 178 5.92 -0.92 2.21
N LYS A 179 5.68 0.33 2.56
CA LYS A 179 5.72 0.83 3.93
C LYS A 179 4.49 1.68 4.22
N GLY A 180 4.08 1.66 5.47
CA GLY A 180 3.01 2.49 6.00
C GLY A 180 2.47 1.90 7.29
N SER A 181 2.27 2.76 8.29
CA SER A 181 1.81 2.41 9.62
C SER A 181 0.98 3.55 10.24
N GLY A 182 1.34 4.82 10.02
CA GLY A 182 0.58 6.01 10.38
C GLY A 182 0.39 6.97 9.20
N MET A 183 -0.57 7.91 9.31
CA MET A 183 -1.06 8.78 8.24
C MET A 183 -1.54 7.93 7.05
N ILE A 184 -2.43 6.95 7.34
CA ILE A 184 -2.93 5.99 6.36
C ILE A 184 -4.45 6.11 6.21
N HIS A 185 -4.87 6.84 5.17
CA HIS A 185 -6.25 6.87 4.65
C HIS A 185 -6.20 7.21 3.15
N PRO A 186 -5.92 6.22 2.29
CA PRO A 186 -5.73 6.46 0.86
C PRO A 186 -7.00 7.00 0.19
N ASN A 187 -6.80 8.09 -0.54
CA ASN A 187 -7.69 8.53 -1.61
C ASN A 187 -6.83 8.69 -2.86
N MET A 188 -6.57 7.58 -3.57
CA MET A 188 -5.60 7.39 -4.67
C MET A 188 -4.13 7.20 -4.23
N CYS A 189 -3.85 6.67 -3.06
CA CYS A 189 -2.63 6.18 -2.40
C CYS A 189 -2.23 6.97 -1.13
N THR A 190 -2.12 6.26 0.03
CA THR A 190 -1.54 6.83 1.26
C THR A 190 -0.43 5.91 1.77
N MET A 191 0.72 5.86 1.05
CA MET A 191 1.82 4.98 1.43
C MET A 191 2.94 5.07 0.39
N LEU A 192 4.06 4.44 0.64
CA LEU A 192 5.00 4.10 -0.42
C LEU A 192 4.85 2.61 -0.74
N SER A 193 4.46 2.29 -1.96
CA SER A 193 4.47 0.94 -2.50
C SER A 193 5.21 0.91 -3.82
N PHE A 194 6.02 -0.09 -4.03
CA PHE A 194 6.81 -0.29 -5.23
C PHE A 194 6.52 -1.69 -5.76
N VAL A 195 6.04 -1.76 -6.99
CA VAL A 195 5.70 -3.02 -7.64
C VAL A 195 6.54 -3.18 -8.90
N THR A 196 7.10 -4.36 -9.08
CA THR A 196 7.95 -4.72 -10.21
C THR A 196 7.40 -5.95 -10.91
N THR A 197 7.54 -6.02 -12.23
CA THR A 197 7.19 -7.19 -13.02
C THR A 197 8.11 -7.33 -14.22
N ASP A 198 8.42 -8.56 -14.57
CA ASP A 198 9.12 -8.89 -15.81
C ASP A 198 8.18 -9.08 -17.00
N ALA A 199 6.88 -8.81 -16.86
CA ALA A 199 5.90 -8.87 -17.93
C ALA A 199 6.21 -7.89 -19.08
N ALA A 200 6.00 -8.37 -20.31
CA ALA A 200 5.86 -7.50 -21.49
C ALA A 200 4.39 -7.07 -21.61
N ILE A 201 4.11 -5.79 -21.39
CA ILE A 201 2.77 -5.18 -21.42
C ILE A 201 2.86 -3.73 -21.91
N SER A 202 1.84 -3.25 -22.65
CA SER A 202 1.81 -1.85 -23.09
C SER A 202 1.70 -0.88 -21.90
N LYS A 203 2.25 0.34 -22.05
CA LYS A 203 2.24 1.37 -21.00
C LYS A 203 0.79 1.74 -20.61
N GLU A 204 -0.09 1.81 -21.60
CA GLU A 204 -1.49 2.18 -21.43
C GLU A 204 -2.25 1.13 -20.61
N LEU A 205 -2.09 -0.16 -20.93
CA LEU A 205 -2.72 -1.24 -20.16
C LEU A 205 -2.10 -1.43 -18.78
N LEU A 206 -0.80 -1.21 -18.64
CA LEU A 206 -0.14 -1.23 -17.35
C LEU A 206 -0.71 -0.13 -16.41
N GLN A 207 -0.88 1.10 -16.93
CA GLN A 207 -1.47 2.20 -16.18
C GLN A 207 -2.95 1.93 -15.86
N GLU A 208 -3.71 1.39 -16.83
CA GLU A 208 -5.12 1.06 -16.61
C GLU A 208 -5.28 -0.02 -15.53
N ALA A 209 -4.49 -1.10 -15.60
CA ALA A 209 -4.49 -2.17 -14.60
C ALA A 209 -4.20 -1.62 -13.19
N LEU A 210 -3.15 -0.82 -13.04
CA LEU A 210 -2.81 -0.24 -11.76
C LEU A 210 -3.89 0.71 -11.25
N SER A 211 -4.39 1.61 -12.10
CA SER A 211 -5.40 2.61 -11.72
C SER A 211 -6.73 1.98 -11.29
N ALA A 212 -7.14 0.88 -11.93
CA ALA A 212 -8.33 0.13 -11.55
C ALA A 212 -8.11 -0.62 -10.22
N ASP A 213 -6.96 -1.27 -10.07
CA ASP A 213 -6.65 -2.12 -8.93
C ASP A 213 -6.54 -1.33 -7.62
N VAL A 214 -5.90 -0.15 -7.65
CA VAL A 214 -5.74 0.71 -6.45
C VAL A 214 -7.07 1.09 -5.81
N GLN A 215 -8.15 1.18 -6.60
CA GLN A 215 -9.49 1.51 -6.11
C GLN A 215 -10.09 0.41 -5.22
N ASP A 216 -9.64 -0.83 -5.40
CA ASP A 216 -10.14 -2.00 -4.69
C ASP A 216 -9.16 -2.52 -3.63
N THR A 217 -7.95 -1.97 -3.59
CA THR A 217 -6.86 -2.39 -2.70
C THR A 217 -6.44 -1.25 -1.76
N TYR A 218 -5.47 -0.45 -2.15
CA TYR A 218 -4.95 0.61 -1.28
C TYR A 218 -5.99 1.67 -0.90
N ASN A 219 -6.91 2.04 -1.79
CA ASN A 219 -7.98 2.99 -1.46
C ASN A 219 -9.03 2.42 -0.49
N MET A 220 -8.92 1.14 -0.15
CA MET A 220 -9.82 0.45 0.77
C MET A 220 -9.20 0.22 2.15
N ILE A 221 -8.05 0.84 2.47
CA ILE A 221 -7.47 0.76 3.82
C ILE A 221 -7.61 2.08 4.59
N SER A 222 -7.54 2.01 5.93
CA SER A 222 -7.38 3.18 6.80
C SER A 222 -6.81 2.78 8.14
N VAL A 223 -5.82 3.54 8.64
CA VAL A 223 -5.33 3.45 10.02
C VAL A 223 -5.93 4.57 10.86
N ASP A 224 -5.83 5.82 10.44
CA ASP A 224 -6.14 7.02 11.24
C ASP A 224 -7.01 8.07 10.53
N GLY A 225 -7.39 7.84 9.29
CA GLY A 225 -8.22 8.76 8.53
C GLY A 225 -7.45 9.91 7.85
N ASP A 226 -6.12 9.96 8.00
CA ASP A 226 -5.28 11.05 7.48
C ASP A 226 -4.62 10.65 6.14
N THR A 227 -4.81 11.48 5.10
CA THR A 227 -4.19 11.29 3.78
C THR A 227 -2.82 11.96 3.72
N SER A 228 -1.78 11.18 3.41
CA SER A 228 -0.39 11.64 3.36
C SER A 228 -0.10 12.59 2.18
N THR A 229 0.98 13.34 2.31
CA THR A 229 1.53 14.24 1.28
C THR A 229 2.43 13.52 0.27
N ASN A 230 2.83 12.27 0.55
CA ASN A 230 3.94 11.58 -0.14
C ASN A 230 3.53 10.32 -0.90
N ASP A 231 2.25 9.96 -0.89
CA ASP A 231 1.83 8.66 -1.42
C ASP A 231 2.18 8.46 -2.86
N THR A 232 2.82 7.33 -3.12
CA THR A 232 3.35 6.98 -4.43
C THR A 232 3.33 5.46 -4.59
N CYS A 233 2.71 4.98 -5.68
CA CYS A 233 2.71 3.57 -6.07
C CYS A 233 3.13 3.45 -7.54
N PRO A 234 4.43 3.34 -7.85
CA PRO A 234 4.89 3.00 -9.18
C PRO A 234 4.82 1.48 -9.41
N LEU A 235 4.46 1.11 -10.63
CA LEU A 235 4.56 -0.25 -11.19
C LEU A 235 5.50 -0.21 -12.38
N LEU A 236 6.61 -0.96 -12.29
CA LEU A 236 7.65 -1.03 -13.31
C LEU A 236 7.61 -2.37 -14.04
N ALA A 237 7.50 -2.36 -15.35
CA ALA A 237 7.46 -3.54 -16.21
C ALA A 237 8.62 -3.53 -17.21
N ASN A 238 9.56 -4.48 -17.09
CA ASN A 238 10.77 -4.51 -17.91
C ASN A 238 10.74 -5.48 -19.09
N GLY A 239 9.73 -6.36 -19.19
CA GLY A 239 9.53 -7.27 -20.33
C GLY A 239 10.45 -8.48 -20.38
N LEU A 240 11.29 -8.72 -19.38
CA LEU A 240 12.31 -9.79 -19.39
C LEU A 240 11.75 -11.21 -19.22
N ALA A 241 10.45 -11.36 -18.96
CA ALA A 241 9.77 -12.67 -19.03
C ALA A 241 9.63 -13.19 -20.46
N GLU A 242 9.74 -12.29 -21.46
CA GLU A 242 9.62 -12.60 -22.88
C GLU A 242 8.28 -13.26 -23.26
N ASN A 243 7.22 -12.93 -22.52
CA ASN A 243 5.85 -13.28 -22.92
C ASN A 243 5.45 -12.44 -24.15
N PRO A 244 4.50 -12.90 -24.98
CA PRO A 244 3.87 -12.04 -25.98
C PRO A 244 3.39 -10.75 -25.33
N GLU A 245 3.74 -9.61 -25.91
CA GLU A 245 3.37 -8.33 -25.33
C GLU A 245 1.84 -8.19 -25.22
N ILE A 246 1.37 -7.89 -24.01
CA ILE A 246 -0.05 -7.63 -23.77
C ILE A 246 -0.38 -6.22 -24.29
N THR A 247 -1.09 -6.17 -25.44
CA THR A 247 -1.50 -4.93 -26.12
C THR A 247 -3.02 -4.75 -26.18
N GLU A 248 -3.79 -5.73 -25.68
CA GLU A 248 -5.24 -5.72 -25.63
C GLU A 248 -5.77 -6.43 -24.37
N LYS A 249 -7.04 -6.22 -24.04
CA LYS A 249 -7.70 -6.84 -22.88
C LYS A 249 -8.15 -8.27 -23.19
N ASN A 250 -7.20 -9.17 -23.27
CA ASN A 250 -7.38 -10.59 -23.48
C ASN A 250 -7.26 -11.38 -22.17
N ALA A 251 -7.25 -12.71 -22.26
CA ALA A 251 -7.13 -13.59 -21.07
C ALA A 251 -5.82 -13.39 -20.30
N ASP A 252 -4.70 -13.09 -20.98
CA ASP A 252 -3.41 -12.80 -20.34
C ASP A 252 -3.47 -11.49 -19.55
N TYR A 253 -4.16 -10.46 -20.07
CA TYR A 253 -4.41 -9.22 -19.33
C TYR A 253 -5.25 -9.45 -18.08
N GLU A 254 -6.32 -10.26 -18.19
CA GLU A 254 -7.16 -10.58 -17.02
C GLU A 254 -6.37 -11.34 -15.95
N GLU A 255 -5.52 -12.29 -16.33
CA GLU A 255 -4.68 -13.03 -15.39
C GLU A 255 -3.61 -12.13 -14.77
N PHE A 256 -3.01 -11.21 -15.54
CA PHE A 256 -2.11 -10.18 -15.04
C PHE A 256 -2.81 -9.29 -13.99
N CYS A 257 -4.01 -8.80 -14.27
CA CYS A 257 -4.79 -7.99 -13.33
C CYS A 257 -5.11 -8.74 -12.03
N LYS A 258 -5.47 -10.04 -12.10
CA LYS A 258 -5.71 -10.86 -10.90
C LYS A 258 -4.45 -11.02 -10.04
N ALA A 259 -3.31 -11.20 -10.68
CA ALA A 259 -2.03 -11.34 -9.99
C ALA A 259 -1.58 -10.01 -9.37
N LEU A 260 -1.74 -8.89 -10.07
CA LEU A 260 -1.50 -7.55 -9.55
C LEU A 260 -2.39 -7.25 -8.34
N ASN A 261 -3.68 -7.59 -8.44
CA ASN A 261 -4.64 -7.44 -7.34
C ASN A 261 -4.21 -8.24 -6.11
N PHE A 262 -3.79 -9.51 -6.27
CA PHE A 262 -3.30 -10.32 -5.16
C PHE A 262 -2.08 -9.69 -4.46
N VAL A 263 -1.13 -9.15 -5.23
CA VAL A 263 0.06 -8.46 -4.69
C VAL A 263 -0.36 -7.22 -3.92
N ASN A 264 -1.14 -6.34 -4.52
CA ASN A 264 -1.53 -5.07 -3.91
C ASN A 264 -2.50 -5.24 -2.74
N GLU A 265 -3.46 -6.18 -2.80
CA GLU A 265 -4.34 -6.50 -1.67
C GLU A 265 -3.54 -7.05 -0.48
N THR A 266 -2.57 -7.96 -0.75
CA THR A 266 -1.70 -8.51 0.29
C THR A 266 -0.88 -7.40 0.97
N LEU A 267 -0.31 -6.48 0.21
CA LEU A 267 0.45 -5.34 0.74
C LEU A 267 -0.44 -4.37 1.52
N ALA A 268 -1.64 -4.08 1.00
CA ALA A 268 -2.63 -3.22 1.65
C ALA A 268 -3.07 -3.80 3.01
N LYS A 269 -3.38 -5.09 3.08
CA LYS A 269 -3.71 -5.79 4.34
C LYS A 269 -2.56 -5.77 5.34
N LYS A 270 -1.33 -5.99 4.87
CA LYS A 270 -0.13 -5.92 5.74
C LYS A 270 0.07 -4.49 6.30
N MET A 271 -0.23 -3.44 5.52
CA MET A 271 -0.17 -2.06 6.03
C MET A 271 -1.26 -1.79 7.06
N ALA A 272 -2.51 -2.14 6.76
CA ALA A 272 -3.63 -1.94 7.67
C ALA A 272 -3.44 -2.67 9.00
N GLY A 273 -2.93 -3.91 8.95
CA GLY A 273 -2.69 -4.72 10.15
C GLY A 273 -1.43 -4.36 10.94
N ASP A 274 -0.56 -3.51 10.39
CA ASP A 274 0.64 -2.97 11.06
C ASP A 274 0.49 -1.47 11.34
N GLY A 275 -0.75 -1.00 11.57
CA GLY A 275 -1.01 0.38 11.99
C GLY A 275 -0.32 0.72 13.30
N GLU A 276 0.04 2.01 13.48
CA GLU A 276 0.75 2.47 14.69
C GLU A 276 0.02 2.05 15.96
N GLY A 277 0.68 1.20 16.77
CA GLY A 277 0.15 0.66 18.00
C GLY A 277 -0.99 -0.37 17.83
N ALA A 278 -1.30 -0.81 16.61
CA ALA A 278 -2.37 -1.77 16.35
C ALA A 278 -2.07 -3.15 16.94
N THR A 279 -3.13 -3.83 17.39
CA THR A 279 -3.07 -5.19 17.91
C THR A 279 -3.85 -6.18 17.03
N ALA A 280 -4.80 -5.70 16.21
CA ALA A 280 -5.61 -6.52 15.34
C ALA A 280 -5.87 -5.85 13.98
N LEU A 281 -5.82 -6.66 12.91
CA LEU A 281 -6.39 -6.31 11.61
C LEU A 281 -7.91 -6.36 11.71
N PHE A 282 -8.57 -5.27 11.32
CA PHE A 282 -10.02 -5.20 11.25
C PHE A 282 -10.48 -5.11 9.79
N GLU A 283 -11.16 -6.15 9.33
CA GLU A 283 -11.74 -6.23 7.99
C GLU A 283 -13.25 -5.96 8.06
N VAL A 284 -13.79 -5.16 7.15
CA VAL A 284 -15.22 -4.92 7.00
C VAL A 284 -15.65 -5.30 5.60
N LYS A 285 -16.47 -6.32 5.50
CA LYS A 285 -17.03 -6.84 4.25
C LYS A 285 -18.51 -6.49 4.15
N ILE A 286 -18.86 -5.68 3.18
CA ILE A 286 -20.26 -5.42 2.83
C ILE A 286 -20.63 -6.33 1.66
N ILE A 287 -21.73 -7.06 1.81
CA ILE A 287 -22.32 -7.93 0.78
C ILE A 287 -23.77 -7.54 0.53
N GLY A 288 -24.35 -8.03 -0.56
CA GLY A 288 -25.73 -7.75 -0.90
C GLY A 288 -26.02 -6.28 -1.24
N ALA A 289 -24.99 -5.50 -1.61
CA ALA A 289 -25.15 -4.10 -1.98
C ALA A 289 -25.73 -3.94 -3.39
N GLU A 290 -26.37 -2.79 -3.65
CA GLU A 290 -26.92 -2.42 -4.95
C GLU A 290 -25.80 -2.19 -5.97
N SER A 291 -24.69 -1.61 -5.53
CA SER A 291 -23.51 -1.33 -6.34
C SER A 291 -22.22 -1.52 -5.53
N LYS A 292 -21.12 -1.74 -6.25
CA LYS A 292 -19.79 -1.83 -5.64
C LYS A 292 -19.41 -0.53 -4.91
N GLU A 293 -19.78 0.62 -5.47
CA GLU A 293 -19.54 1.93 -4.85
C GLU A 293 -20.27 2.08 -3.51
N GLN A 294 -21.55 1.68 -3.44
CA GLN A 294 -22.28 1.64 -2.19
C GLN A 294 -21.57 0.78 -1.14
N ALA A 295 -21.13 -0.43 -1.54
CA ALA A 295 -20.42 -1.33 -0.64
C ALA A 295 -19.09 -0.74 -0.14
N LYS A 296 -18.33 -0.04 -1.01
CA LYS A 296 -17.10 0.66 -0.65
C LYS A 296 -17.34 1.77 0.37
N VAL A 297 -18.33 2.62 0.12
CA VAL A 297 -18.66 3.74 1.02
C VAL A 297 -19.06 3.22 2.40
N LEU A 298 -19.91 2.20 2.45
CA LEU A 298 -20.33 1.57 3.72
C LEU A 298 -19.15 0.95 4.47
N SER A 299 -18.34 0.13 3.81
CA SER A 299 -17.21 -0.55 4.45
C SER A 299 -16.13 0.41 4.95
N LYS A 300 -15.79 1.45 4.15
CA LYS A 300 -14.84 2.49 4.55
C LYS A 300 -15.33 3.30 5.75
N SER A 301 -16.61 3.65 5.80
CA SER A 301 -17.17 4.38 6.94
C SER A 301 -16.99 3.62 8.25
N VAL A 302 -17.13 2.30 8.23
CA VAL A 302 -16.98 1.46 9.43
C VAL A 302 -15.52 1.39 9.89
N ILE A 303 -14.56 1.11 8.97
CA ILE A 303 -13.14 1.01 9.34
C ILE A 303 -12.52 2.33 9.80
N THR A 304 -13.12 3.47 9.45
CA THR A 304 -12.67 4.82 9.87
C THR A 304 -13.32 5.30 11.16
N SER A 305 -14.34 4.61 11.66
CA SER A 305 -15.03 4.96 12.90
C SER A 305 -14.14 4.73 14.12
N SER A 306 -13.69 5.78 14.80
CA SER A 306 -12.90 5.69 16.04
C SER A 306 -13.60 4.88 17.12
N LEU A 307 -14.94 5.00 17.24
CA LEU A 307 -15.73 4.20 18.19
C LEU A 307 -15.73 2.71 17.86
N THR A 308 -15.85 2.36 16.57
CA THR A 308 -15.79 0.96 16.13
C THR A 308 -14.39 0.39 16.35
N LYS A 309 -13.34 1.12 15.95
CA LYS A 309 -11.94 0.72 16.17
C LYS A 309 -11.60 0.51 17.65
N ALA A 310 -12.11 1.37 18.53
CA ALA A 310 -11.96 1.23 19.99
C ALA A 310 -12.73 0.00 20.55
N ALA A 311 -13.90 -0.34 19.97
CA ALA A 311 -14.62 -1.55 20.33
C ALA A 311 -13.84 -2.80 19.95
N ILE A 312 -13.23 -2.84 18.75
CA ILE A 312 -12.36 -3.95 18.32
C ILE A 312 -11.18 -4.12 19.29
N TYR A 313 -10.53 -3.02 19.70
CA TYR A 313 -9.47 -3.06 20.72
C TYR A 313 -9.95 -3.65 22.05
N GLY A 314 -11.16 -3.30 22.47
CA GLY A 314 -11.79 -3.79 23.70
C GLY A 314 -12.41 -5.17 23.58
N HIS A 315 -12.33 -5.84 22.44
CA HIS A 315 -13.00 -7.11 22.12
C HIS A 315 -14.53 -7.04 22.37
N ASP A 316 -15.11 -5.85 22.19
CA ASP A 316 -16.53 -5.57 22.37
C ASP A 316 -17.27 -5.76 21.04
N ALA A 317 -18.21 -6.70 21.01
CA ALA A 317 -19.07 -6.98 19.84
C ALA A 317 -20.09 -5.85 19.58
N ASN A 318 -19.62 -4.61 19.56
CA ASN A 318 -20.46 -3.40 19.50
C ASN A 318 -21.05 -3.16 18.10
N TRP A 319 -22.02 -3.98 17.76
CA TRP A 319 -22.76 -3.88 16.50
C TRP A 319 -23.42 -2.52 16.29
N GLY A 320 -23.85 -1.85 17.38
CA GLY A 320 -24.46 -0.52 17.31
C GLY A 320 -23.54 0.52 16.72
N ARG A 321 -22.23 0.47 17.02
CA ARG A 321 -21.22 1.38 16.44
C ARG A 321 -21.02 1.10 14.94
N ILE A 322 -21.08 -0.17 14.52
CA ILE A 322 -20.96 -0.55 13.11
C ILE A 322 -22.16 -0.02 12.32
N LEU A 323 -23.40 -0.30 12.77
CA LEU A 323 -24.61 0.20 12.10
C LEU A 323 -24.67 1.74 12.10
N CYS A 324 -24.27 2.38 13.20
CA CYS A 324 -24.16 3.83 13.26
C CYS A 324 -23.18 4.37 12.21
N ALA A 325 -21.99 3.74 12.06
CA ALA A 325 -21.00 4.14 11.06
C ALA A 325 -21.51 3.92 9.63
N MET A 326 -22.23 2.84 9.37
CA MET A 326 -22.92 2.65 8.09
C MET A 326 -23.98 3.73 7.86
N GLY A 327 -24.75 4.10 8.89
CA GLY A 327 -25.85 5.05 8.82
C GLY A 327 -25.43 6.48 8.47
N TYR A 328 -24.25 6.94 8.90
CA TYR A 328 -23.74 8.27 8.54
C TYR A 328 -22.78 8.26 7.33
N SER A 329 -22.61 7.13 6.67
CA SER A 329 -21.66 6.97 5.55
C SER A 329 -21.98 7.82 4.31
N GLY A 330 -23.21 8.28 4.19
CA GLY A 330 -23.76 8.94 2.99
C GLY A 330 -24.34 7.96 1.96
N ALA A 331 -24.16 6.65 2.12
CA ALA A 331 -24.82 5.66 1.28
C ALA A 331 -26.21 5.32 1.83
N THR A 332 -27.17 5.08 0.94
CA THR A 332 -28.54 4.70 1.32
C THR A 332 -28.64 3.17 1.46
N PHE A 333 -29.23 2.69 2.52
CA PHE A 333 -29.59 1.28 2.74
C PHE A 333 -30.78 1.20 3.71
N ASP A 334 -31.42 0.03 3.79
CA ASP A 334 -32.52 -0.22 4.73
C ASP A 334 -31.97 -0.88 6.00
N PRO A 335 -31.83 -0.15 7.11
CA PRO A 335 -31.25 -0.71 8.34
C PRO A 335 -32.08 -1.86 8.95
N GLU A 336 -33.39 -1.94 8.66
CA GLU A 336 -34.27 -3.00 9.17
C GLU A 336 -34.09 -4.34 8.43
N LYS A 337 -33.27 -4.35 7.36
CA LYS A 337 -32.97 -5.59 6.61
C LYS A 337 -31.55 -6.11 6.84
N VAL A 338 -30.68 -5.37 7.51
CA VAL A 338 -29.27 -5.71 7.66
C VAL A 338 -29.09 -6.96 8.50
N ASP A 339 -28.29 -7.91 8.02
CA ASP A 339 -27.69 -8.97 8.84
C ASP A 339 -26.22 -8.64 9.11
N LEU A 340 -25.75 -8.84 10.34
CA LEU A 340 -24.37 -8.57 10.72
C LEU A 340 -23.74 -9.76 11.44
N PHE A 341 -22.52 -10.06 11.05
CA PHE A 341 -21.73 -11.17 11.61
C PHE A 341 -20.34 -10.69 12.00
N PHE A 342 -19.75 -11.28 13.05
CA PHE A 342 -18.31 -11.31 13.26
C PHE A 342 -17.73 -12.65 12.88
N GLU A 343 -16.53 -12.63 12.28
CA GLU A 343 -15.81 -13.84 11.85
C GLU A 343 -14.32 -13.67 12.12
N SER A 344 -13.67 -14.74 12.57
CA SER A 344 -12.22 -14.84 12.74
C SER A 344 -11.78 -16.31 12.63
N ALA A 345 -10.51 -16.60 12.87
CA ALA A 345 -10.02 -17.99 12.97
C ALA A 345 -10.72 -18.79 14.08
N ALA A 346 -11.24 -18.10 15.11
CA ALA A 346 -11.98 -18.73 16.22
C ALA A 346 -13.43 -19.10 15.89
N GLY A 347 -14.02 -18.58 14.82
CA GLY A 347 -15.38 -18.93 14.41
C GLY A 347 -16.14 -17.78 13.77
N LYS A 348 -17.43 -17.99 13.57
CA LYS A 348 -18.37 -17.02 13.01
C LYS A 348 -19.63 -16.94 13.85
N MET A 349 -20.09 -15.73 14.14
CA MET A 349 -21.28 -15.48 14.95
C MET A 349 -22.16 -14.41 14.30
N GLN A 350 -23.45 -14.64 14.23
CA GLN A 350 -24.44 -13.63 13.86
C GLN A 350 -24.84 -12.81 15.08
N ILE A 351 -24.84 -11.49 14.95
CA ILE A 351 -25.20 -10.56 16.03
C ILE A 351 -26.41 -9.68 15.69
N ILE A 352 -26.68 -9.48 14.40
CA ILE A 352 -27.88 -8.78 13.89
C ILE A 352 -28.55 -9.67 12.85
N LYS A 353 -29.88 -9.75 12.91
CA LYS A 353 -30.73 -10.36 11.89
C LYS A 353 -31.90 -9.44 11.58
N ASN A 354 -32.03 -9.06 10.29
CA ASN A 354 -33.09 -8.14 9.84
C ASN A 354 -33.16 -6.87 10.71
N GLY A 355 -32.01 -6.23 10.93
CA GLY A 355 -31.91 -4.98 11.70
C GLY A 355 -32.04 -5.10 13.21
N VAL A 356 -32.33 -6.30 13.75
CA VAL A 356 -32.57 -6.53 15.18
C VAL A 356 -31.46 -7.40 15.77
N ALA A 357 -31.00 -7.06 16.97
CA ALA A 357 -30.03 -7.87 17.70
C ALA A 357 -30.59 -9.27 17.99
N VAL A 358 -29.77 -10.29 17.81
CA VAL A 358 -30.07 -11.65 18.21
C VAL A 358 -29.38 -11.97 19.55
N ASP A 359 -29.91 -12.95 20.29
CA ASP A 359 -29.22 -13.44 21.48
C ASP A 359 -27.92 -14.13 21.05
N TYR A 360 -26.79 -13.75 21.66
CA TYR A 360 -25.49 -14.34 21.42
C TYR A 360 -24.69 -14.49 22.73
N SER A 361 -23.67 -15.33 22.71
CA SER A 361 -22.77 -15.50 23.85
C SER A 361 -21.69 -14.45 23.87
N GLU A 362 -21.61 -13.62 24.91
CA GLU A 362 -20.53 -12.67 25.11
C GLU A 362 -19.16 -13.36 25.21
N GLU A 363 -19.08 -14.55 25.78
CA GLU A 363 -17.85 -15.34 25.85
C GLU A 363 -17.38 -15.77 24.44
N GLU A 364 -18.30 -16.21 23.59
CA GLU A 364 -18.00 -16.54 22.20
C GLU A 364 -17.62 -15.31 21.39
N ALA A 365 -18.31 -14.19 21.58
CA ALA A 365 -18.00 -12.93 20.96
C ALA A 365 -16.58 -12.48 21.29
N THR A 366 -16.22 -12.47 22.58
CA THR A 366 -14.87 -12.12 23.05
C THR A 366 -13.82 -13.05 22.45
N ARG A 367 -14.08 -14.35 22.39
CA ARG A 367 -13.18 -15.34 21.78
C ARG A 367 -12.92 -15.05 20.29
N ILE A 368 -13.97 -14.69 19.52
CA ILE A 368 -13.86 -14.34 18.10
C ILE A 368 -13.08 -13.03 17.93
N LEU A 369 -13.38 -12.02 18.74
CA LEU A 369 -12.79 -10.69 18.65
C LEU A 369 -11.36 -10.60 19.21
N SER A 370 -10.89 -11.60 19.96
CA SER A 370 -9.52 -11.67 20.49
C SER A 370 -8.49 -12.18 19.48
N GLU A 371 -8.93 -12.58 18.30
CA GLU A 371 -8.01 -13.03 17.24
C GLU A 371 -7.28 -11.86 16.57
N PRO A 372 -6.06 -12.06 16.05
CA PRO A 372 -5.27 -10.99 15.43
C PRO A 372 -5.84 -10.47 14.11
N ALA A 373 -6.85 -11.12 13.56
CA ALA A 373 -7.60 -10.67 12.39
C ALA A 373 -9.11 -10.95 12.61
N VAL A 374 -9.90 -9.89 12.52
CA VAL A 374 -11.35 -9.93 12.75
C VAL A 374 -12.07 -9.32 11.56
N THR A 375 -13.10 -10.00 11.08
CA THR A 375 -13.95 -9.54 9.98
C THR A 375 -15.37 -9.26 10.49
N ALA A 376 -15.87 -8.05 10.25
CA ALA A 376 -17.30 -7.75 10.34
C ALA A 376 -17.92 -7.92 8.94
N ILE A 377 -18.96 -8.73 8.82
CA ILE A 377 -19.67 -8.96 7.56
C ILE A 377 -21.09 -8.42 7.70
N ALA A 378 -21.43 -7.40 6.90
CA ALA A 378 -22.78 -6.84 6.85
C ALA A 378 -23.42 -7.14 5.48
N ASP A 379 -24.57 -7.84 5.51
CA ASP A 379 -25.42 -8.08 4.35
C ASP A 379 -26.56 -7.04 4.35
N VAL A 380 -26.54 -6.16 3.37
CA VAL A 380 -27.55 -5.10 3.25
C VAL A 380 -28.76 -5.48 2.39
N LYS A 381 -28.75 -6.66 1.76
CA LYS A 381 -29.87 -7.27 1.03
C LYS A 381 -30.52 -6.40 -0.03
N MET A 382 -29.73 -5.59 -0.73
CA MET A 382 -30.19 -4.69 -1.80
C MET A 382 -29.83 -5.16 -3.21
N GLY A 383 -28.88 -6.08 -3.33
CA GLY A 383 -28.38 -6.58 -4.62
C GLY A 383 -27.34 -7.68 -4.45
N ASN A 384 -26.35 -7.73 -5.38
CA ASN A 384 -25.32 -8.77 -5.39
C ASN A 384 -23.89 -8.20 -5.33
N ALA A 385 -23.74 -6.89 -5.25
CA ALA A 385 -22.42 -6.27 -5.19
C ALA A 385 -21.82 -6.39 -3.78
N SER A 386 -20.48 -6.36 -3.74
CA SER A 386 -19.73 -6.43 -2.49
C SER A 386 -18.45 -5.62 -2.57
N ALA A 387 -17.95 -5.19 -1.42
CA ALA A 387 -16.60 -4.64 -1.26
C ALA A 387 -16.09 -4.96 0.15
N THR A 388 -14.76 -4.95 0.28
CA THR A 388 -14.07 -5.13 1.55
C THR A 388 -13.17 -3.94 1.80
N ALA A 389 -13.12 -3.47 3.05
CA ALA A 389 -12.18 -2.46 3.52
C ALA A 389 -11.39 -3.00 4.71
N TRP A 390 -10.14 -2.54 4.86
CA TRP A 390 -9.23 -3.00 5.90
C TRP A 390 -8.75 -1.84 6.76
N GLY A 391 -8.76 -2.04 8.06
CA GLY A 391 -8.27 -1.12 9.06
C GLY A 391 -7.59 -1.90 10.19
N CYS A 392 -7.43 -1.24 11.30
CA CYS A 392 -6.96 -1.83 12.54
C CYS A 392 -7.78 -1.29 13.72
N ASP A 393 -7.62 -1.88 14.87
CA ASP A 393 -8.11 -1.34 16.15
C ASP A 393 -7.50 0.03 16.49
N LEU A 394 -8.03 0.72 17.49
CA LEU A 394 -7.50 1.98 18.00
C LEU A 394 -7.09 1.79 19.46
N THR A 395 -5.78 1.90 19.71
CA THR A 395 -5.17 1.60 21.00
C THR A 395 -4.65 2.86 21.70
N TYR A 396 -4.27 2.74 22.96
CA TYR A 396 -3.57 3.79 23.70
C TYR A 396 -2.19 4.10 23.11
N ASP A 397 -1.53 3.09 22.51
CA ASP A 397 -0.20 3.25 21.93
C ASP A 397 -0.23 4.11 20.66
N TYR A 398 -1.34 4.14 19.91
CA TYR A 398 -1.50 5.09 18.81
C TYR A 398 -1.32 6.55 19.27
N VAL A 399 -2.01 6.92 20.36
CA VAL A 399 -1.91 8.28 20.91
C VAL A 399 -0.49 8.54 21.44
N LYS A 400 0.11 7.57 22.14
CA LYS A 400 1.46 7.69 22.69
C LYS A 400 2.52 7.88 21.60
N ILE A 401 2.46 7.12 20.50
CA ILE A 401 3.38 7.23 19.36
C ILE A 401 3.26 8.61 18.71
N ASN A 402 2.01 9.08 18.48
CA ASN A 402 1.77 10.31 17.73
C ASN A 402 1.90 11.59 18.56
N ALA A 403 1.78 11.51 19.89
CA ALA A 403 1.99 12.65 20.77
C ALA A 403 3.44 13.17 20.78
N ASP A 404 4.42 12.32 20.44
CA ASP A 404 5.85 12.64 20.49
C ASP A 404 6.62 12.26 19.20
N TYR A 405 5.96 12.38 18.05
CA TYR A 405 6.50 11.95 16.75
C TYR A 405 7.77 12.68 16.28
N ARG A 406 8.06 13.88 16.84
CA ARG A 406 9.23 14.69 16.46
C ARG A 406 10.51 14.33 17.20
N SER A 407 10.42 13.60 18.28
CA SER A 407 11.55 13.24 19.16
C SER A 407 12.42 12.11 18.59
#